data_b2ebedc8f2e9de2f848b0c1a4921aa95
#
_entry.id   b2ebedc8f2e9de2f848b0c1a4921aa95
#
_cell.length_a   1.000
_cell.length_b   1.000
_cell.length_c   1.000
_cell.angle_alpha   90.00
_cell.angle_beta   90.00
_cell.angle_gamma   90.00
#
_symmetry.space_group_name_H-M   'P 1'
#
loop_
_entity.id
_entity.type
_entity.pdbx_description
1 polymer ?
#
loop_
_entity_poly.entity_id
_entity_poly.type
_entity_poly.pdbx_seq_one_letter_code
_entity_poly.pdbx_strand_id
1 'polypeptide(L)'
;VEWLNQKGVDWHDIFTSDEKHDYHWYRSDAPAELRQTAWLAEKAVSFIRERSACEQPWLLSVNCYDPHPPYDAPADLVEKYLARNLPDPIYSDADLALNNNLKDFFFQSTAHPTDDAMRRNKASYYGMIELIDRHYGRIIDALDEMGLRENAIVIFNSDHGEMLGDHGLTHKGCRFYEGITHVPLIISLPGTFRQNAVYGGLMEQTDLAPTIADLCG
;
A
#
# COMPACT_ATOMS: atom_id res chain seq x y z
N VAL A 1 -17.30 5.16 8.95
CA VAL A 1 -18.01 5.62 10.16
C VAL A 1 -18.92 4.52 10.70
N GLU A 2 -19.87 3.98 9.90
CA GLU A 2 -20.84 2.97 10.36
C GLU A 2 -20.17 1.71 10.94
N TRP A 3 -19.11 1.21 10.29
CA TRP A 3 -18.35 0.06 10.78
C TRP A 3 -17.67 0.33 12.15
N LEU A 4 -17.13 1.53 12.35
CA LEU A 4 -16.56 1.93 13.65
C LEU A 4 -17.65 2.02 14.72
N ASN A 5 -18.81 2.57 14.38
CA ASN A 5 -19.95 2.62 15.29
C ASN A 5 -20.42 1.21 15.70
N GLN A 6 -20.41 0.23 14.76
CA GLN A 6 -20.70 -1.18 15.07
C GLN A 6 -19.68 -1.80 16.03
N LYS A 7 -18.45 -1.27 16.07
CA LYS A 7 -17.40 -1.67 17.02
C LYS A 7 -17.43 -0.83 18.32
N GLY A 8 -18.42 0.08 18.47
CA GLY A 8 -18.56 0.93 19.64
C GLY A 8 -17.53 2.06 19.72
N VAL A 9 -16.97 2.47 18.58
CA VAL A 9 -15.92 3.49 18.50
C VAL A 9 -16.43 4.69 17.72
N ASP A 10 -16.31 5.89 18.29
CA ASP A 10 -16.50 7.13 17.56
C ASP A 10 -15.22 7.44 16.76
N TRP A 11 -15.36 7.68 15.47
CA TRP A 11 -14.23 7.99 14.61
C TRP A 11 -13.49 9.27 15.03
N HIS A 12 -14.17 10.22 15.64
CA HIS A 12 -13.55 11.43 16.18
C HIS A 12 -12.56 11.14 17.30
N ASP A 13 -12.77 10.06 18.05
CA ASP A 13 -11.88 9.69 19.17
C ASP A 13 -10.55 9.11 18.70
N ILE A 14 -10.51 8.57 17.47
CA ILE A 14 -9.34 7.86 16.94
C ILE A 14 -8.61 8.62 15.82
N PHE A 15 -9.26 9.58 15.18
CA PHE A 15 -8.66 10.39 14.11
C PHE A 15 -8.45 11.87 14.51
N THR A 16 -8.37 12.16 15.80
CA THR A 16 -8.00 13.48 16.28
C THR A 16 -6.50 13.71 16.07
N SER A 17 -6.15 14.49 15.07
CA SER A 17 -4.78 15.00 14.90
C SER A 17 -4.70 16.38 15.53
N ASP A 18 -4.24 16.49 16.76
CA ASP A 18 -3.96 17.79 17.38
C ASP A 18 -2.66 18.44 16.87
N GLU A 19 -1.82 17.70 16.15
CA GLU A 19 -0.57 18.20 15.60
C GLU A 19 -0.57 18.04 14.07
N LYS A 20 -0.76 19.16 13.38
CA LYS A 20 -0.45 19.26 11.95
C LYS A 20 1.07 19.26 11.79
N HIS A 21 1.65 18.09 11.71
CA HIS A 21 3.02 17.94 11.29
C HIS A 21 3.05 17.83 9.77
N ASP A 22 3.50 18.83 9.13
CA ASP A 22 3.72 18.91 7.69
C ASP A 22 2.70 18.15 6.79
N TYR A 23 2.48 18.58 5.59
CA TYR A 23 1.38 18.18 4.69
C TYR A 23 1.21 16.67 4.44
N HIS A 24 2.10 15.82 4.94
CA HIS A 24 2.19 14.43 4.52
C HIS A 24 2.14 13.41 5.63
N TRP A 25 2.43 13.79 6.87
CA TRP A 25 2.43 12.89 8.00
C TRP A 25 1.47 13.35 9.08
N TYR A 26 0.68 12.41 9.58
CA TYR A 26 -0.19 12.63 10.73
C TYR A 26 0.13 11.59 11.79
N ARG A 27 0.30 12.01 13.03
CA ARG A 27 0.28 11.09 14.14
C ARG A 27 -1.16 10.57 14.29
N SER A 28 -1.32 9.27 14.24
CA SER A 28 -2.59 8.64 14.49
C SER A 28 -2.44 7.64 15.63
N ASP A 29 -3.23 7.84 16.67
CA ASP A 29 -3.32 6.90 17.78
C ASP A 29 -4.40 5.82 17.53
N ALA A 30 -4.99 5.81 16.33
CA ALA A 30 -5.94 4.78 15.92
C ALA A 30 -5.26 3.40 15.91
N PRO A 31 -5.80 2.41 16.64
CA PRO A 31 -5.32 1.04 16.59
C PRO A 31 -5.32 0.48 15.16
N ALA A 32 -4.39 -0.40 14.87
CA ALA A 32 -4.26 -1.04 13.55
C ALA A 32 -5.57 -1.70 13.09
N GLU A 33 -6.31 -2.28 14.02
CA GLU A 33 -7.56 -3.02 13.80
C GLU A 33 -8.76 -2.12 13.49
N LEU A 34 -8.64 -0.82 13.70
CA LEU A 34 -9.70 0.17 13.44
C LEU A 34 -9.45 1.03 12.19
N ARG A 35 -8.42 0.69 11.43
CA ARG A 35 -8.04 1.42 10.21
C ARG A 35 -8.80 0.91 8.99
N GLN A 36 -8.78 1.71 7.92
CA GLN A 36 -9.45 1.39 6.66
C GLN A 36 -8.96 0.06 6.09
N THR A 37 -7.66 -0.21 6.14
CA THR A 37 -7.06 -1.47 5.65
C THR A 37 -7.59 -2.68 6.41
N ALA A 38 -7.79 -2.56 7.73
CA ALA A 38 -8.42 -3.62 8.54
C ALA A 38 -9.89 -3.86 8.15
N TRP A 39 -10.64 -2.77 7.92
CA TRP A 39 -12.02 -2.85 7.45
C TRP A 39 -12.11 -3.53 6.08
N LEU A 40 -11.24 -3.16 5.14
CA LEU A 40 -11.19 -3.79 3.81
C LEU A 40 -10.96 -5.28 3.91
N ALA A 41 -9.97 -5.70 4.71
CA ALA A 41 -9.68 -7.12 4.91
C ALA A 41 -10.86 -7.87 5.55
N GLU A 42 -11.53 -7.27 6.53
CA GLU A 42 -12.73 -7.85 7.15
C GLU A 42 -13.84 -8.06 6.10
N LYS A 43 -14.07 -7.08 5.21
CA LYS A 43 -15.05 -7.20 4.13
C LYS A 43 -14.66 -8.26 3.10
N ALA A 44 -13.39 -8.31 2.72
CA ALA A 44 -12.87 -9.31 1.80
C ALA A 44 -13.02 -10.74 2.38
N VAL A 45 -12.63 -10.94 3.63
CA VAL A 45 -12.79 -12.22 4.33
C VAL A 45 -14.26 -12.63 4.43
N SER A 46 -15.16 -11.70 4.76
CA SER A 46 -16.61 -11.97 4.78
C SER A 46 -17.13 -12.41 3.42
N PHE A 47 -16.74 -11.70 2.34
CA PHE A 47 -17.10 -12.04 0.98
C PHE A 47 -16.63 -13.46 0.59
N ILE A 48 -15.36 -13.78 0.89
CA ILE A 48 -14.79 -15.11 0.61
C ILE A 48 -15.59 -16.21 1.33
N ARG A 49 -15.90 -16.01 2.60
CA ARG A 49 -16.69 -16.97 3.39
C ARG A 49 -18.11 -17.14 2.85
N GLU A 50 -18.77 -16.05 2.49
CA GLU A 50 -20.11 -16.09 1.88
C GLU A 50 -20.11 -16.79 0.51
N ARG A 51 -19.04 -16.68 -0.25
CA ARG A 51 -18.90 -17.26 -1.58
C ARG A 51 -18.25 -18.64 -1.59
N SER A 52 -17.76 -19.14 -0.48
CA SER A 52 -17.04 -20.42 -0.41
C SER A 52 -17.85 -21.63 -0.91
N ALA A 53 -19.16 -21.60 -0.76
CA ALA A 53 -20.08 -22.64 -1.25
C ALA A 53 -20.73 -22.30 -2.60
N CYS A 54 -20.34 -21.20 -3.25
CA CYS A 54 -20.94 -20.76 -4.50
C CYS A 54 -20.29 -21.50 -5.69
N GLU A 55 -21.07 -22.13 -6.53
CA GLU A 55 -20.58 -22.81 -7.74
C GLU A 55 -20.21 -21.83 -8.87
N GLN A 56 -20.73 -20.61 -8.81
CA GLN A 56 -20.46 -19.59 -9.82
C GLN A 56 -19.09 -18.94 -9.59
N PRO A 57 -18.32 -18.72 -10.66
CA PRO A 57 -17.07 -17.95 -10.55
C PRO A 57 -17.34 -16.53 -10.02
N TRP A 58 -16.40 -15.99 -9.30
CA TRP A 58 -16.45 -14.63 -8.78
C TRP A 58 -15.11 -13.92 -8.91
N LEU A 59 -15.15 -12.62 -8.93
CA LEU A 59 -13.99 -11.74 -8.90
C LEU A 59 -14.13 -10.80 -7.71
N LEU A 60 -13.07 -10.67 -6.92
CA LEU A 60 -12.97 -9.72 -5.82
C LEU A 60 -11.79 -8.78 -6.06
N SER A 61 -12.05 -7.49 -6.18
CA SER A 61 -11.02 -6.46 -6.20
C SER A 61 -10.97 -5.76 -4.84
N VAL A 62 -9.81 -5.81 -4.19
CA VAL A 62 -9.57 -5.19 -2.88
C VAL A 62 -8.62 -4.02 -3.06
N ASN A 63 -9.16 -2.80 -3.07
CA ASN A 63 -8.40 -1.60 -3.35
C ASN A 63 -8.11 -0.85 -2.05
N CYS A 64 -6.89 -0.98 -1.56
CA CYS A 64 -6.43 -0.30 -0.36
C CYS A 64 -6.03 1.14 -0.69
N TYR A 65 -6.43 2.10 0.16
CA TYR A 65 -5.96 3.47 0.05
C TYR A 65 -4.51 3.61 0.54
N ASP A 66 -4.17 2.87 1.60
CA ASP A 66 -2.79 2.79 2.08
C ASP A 66 -1.87 2.21 0.98
N PRO A 67 -0.63 2.68 0.89
CA PRO A 67 0.11 3.64 1.69
C PRO A 67 0.05 5.08 1.14
N HIS A 68 -1.03 5.50 0.48
CA HIS A 68 -1.23 6.87 -0.02
C HIS A 68 -1.20 7.89 1.13
N PRO A 69 -0.63 9.10 0.95
CA PRO A 69 -0.73 10.16 1.94
C PRO A 69 -2.19 10.50 2.32
N PRO A 70 -2.46 10.89 3.56
CA PRO A 70 -1.50 11.21 4.61
C PRO A 70 -0.84 9.95 5.21
N TYR A 71 0.46 10.05 5.52
CA TYR A 71 1.20 8.93 6.11
C TYR A 71 0.88 8.85 7.61
N ASP A 72 -0.07 8.01 7.96
CA ASP A 72 -0.67 7.94 9.30
C ASP A 72 -0.57 6.55 9.96
N ALA A 73 0.50 5.80 9.66
CA ALA A 73 0.71 4.49 10.28
C ALA A 73 0.59 4.56 11.82
N PRO A 74 0.17 3.45 12.48
CA PRO A 74 0.22 3.36 13.93
C PRO A 74 1.56 3.79 14.51
N ALA A 75 1.54 4.52 15.63
CA ALA A 75 2.74 5.11 16.21
C ALA A 75 3.84 4.08 16.51
N ASP A 76 3.47 2.89 16.98
CA ASP A 76 4.39 1.79 17.25
C ASP A 76 5.11 1.29 15.99
N LEU A 77 4.43 1.28 14.84
CA LEU A 77 5.05 0.96 13.56
C LEU A 77 5.98 2.07 13.08
N VAL A 78 5.59 3.33 13.24
CA VAL A 78 6.47 4.45 12.92
C VAL A 78 7.76 4.38 13.73
N GLU A 79 7.66 4.22 15.05
CA GLU A 79 8.83 4.10 15.93
C GLU A 79 9.69 2.86 15.61
N LYS A 80 9.05 1.73 15.28
CA LYS A 80 9.74 0.53 14.81
C LYS A 80 10.62 0.81 13.59
N TYR A 81 10.10 1.54 12.61
CA TYR A 81 10.85 1.85 11.39
C TYR A 81 11.86 2.98 11.57
N LEU A 82 11.59 3.97 12.42
CA LEU A 82 12.57 4.99 12.80
C LEU A 82 13.79 4.40 13.50
N ALA A 83 13.60 3.34 14.29
CA ALA A 83 14.70 2.61 14.94
C ALA A 83 15.53 1.75 13.96
N ARG A 84 15.09 1.57 12.72
CA ARG A 84 15.82 0.83 11.69
C ARG A 84 16.66 1.79 10.85
N ASN A 85 17.69 1.24 10.22
CA ASN A 85 18.45 1.96 9.20
C ASN A 85 17.67 1.94 7.88
N LEU A 86 16.75 2.90 7.70
CA LEU A 86 16.01 3.05 6.45
C LEU A 86 16.98 3.54 5.36
N PRO A 87 16.81 3.08 4.10
CA PRO A 87 17.63 3.58 3.00
C PRO A 87 17.43 5.08 2.81
N ASP A 88 18.53 5.80 2.60
CA ASP A 88 18.48 7.20 2.25
C ASP A 88 17.85 7.39 0.86
N PRO A 89 17.20 8.54 0.62
CA PRO A 89 16.70 8.87 -0.72
C PRO A 89 17.86 9.07 -1.69
N ILE A 90 17.64 8.73 -2.94
CA ILE A 90 18.62 8.85 -4.03
C ILE A 90 18.44 10.21 -4.71
N TYR A 91 19.39 11.10 -4.57
CA TYR A 91 19.36 12.42 -5.22
C TYR A 91 20.76 13.01 -5.38
N SER A 92 20.85 14.05 -6.22
CA SER A 92 22.04 14.85 -6.43
C SER A 92 21.72 16.35 -6.27
N ASP A 93 22.75 17.19 -6.13
CA ASP A 93 22.57 18.65 -6.13
C ASP A 93 21.91 19.16 -7.42
N ALA A 94 22.15 18.48 -8.54
CA ALA A 94 21.51 18.80 -9.81
C ALA A 94 20.01 18.49 -9.79
N ASP A 95 19.59 17.38 -9.17
CA ASP A 95 18.18 17.06 -8.97
C ASP A 95 17.48 18.12 -8.12
N LEU A 96 18.11 18.52 -7.01
CA LEU A 96 17.56 19.54 -6.12
C LEU A 96 17.44 20.89 -6.85
N ALA A 97 18.44 21.28 -7.61
CA ALA A 97 18.41 22.52 -8.40
C ALA A 97 17.32 22.50 -9.50
N LEU A 98 17.17 21.37 -10.20
CA LEU A 98 16.15 21.17 -11.23
C LEU A 98 14.74 21.23 -10.66
N ASN A 99 14.54 20.61 -9.52
CA ASN A 99 13.23 20.39 -8.91
C ASN A 99 12.82 21.46 -7.90
N ASN A 100 13.71 22.41 -7.58
CA ASN A 100 13.55 23.43 -6.51
C ASN A 100 12.27 24.27 -6.60
N ASN A 101 11.67 24.40 -7.77
CA ASN A 101 10.50 25.25 -8.01
C ASN A 101 9.22 24.44 -8.31
N LEU A 102 9.24 23.13 -8.21
CA LEU A 102 8.05 22.32 -8.45
C LEU A 102 7.12 22.42 -7.22
N LYS A 103 6.08 23.18 -7.37
CA LYS A 103 5.02 23.38 -6.37
C LYS A 103 3.66 23.13 -7.01
N ASP A 104 3.49 21.98 -7.64
CA ASP A 104 2.17 21.62 -8.11
C ASP A 104 1.46 20.67 -7.13
N PHE A 105 0.20 20.39 -7.38
CA PHE A 105 -0.63 19.55 -6.54
C PHE A 105 -0.13 18.08 -6.47
N PHE A 106 0.56 17.63 -7.51
CA PHE A 106 0.99 16.23 -7.65
C PHE A 106 2.46 16.00 -7.33
N PHE A 107 3.25 17.07 -7.32
CA PHE A 107 4.66 17.04 -6.95
C PHE A 107 4.95 18.12 -5.94
N GLN A 108 5.64 17.73 -4.92
CA GLN A 108 6.27 18.69 -4.05
C GLN A 108 7.77 18.43 -4.07
N SER A 109 8.54 19.45 -4.36
CA SER A 109 9.97 19.41 -4.18
C SER A 109 10.30 19.55 -2.69
N THR A 110 11.27 18.79 -2.24
CA THR A 110 11.87 18.98 -0.92
C THR A 110 13.32 19.35 -1.09
N ALA A 111 13.72 20.49 -0.49
CA ALA A 111 15.12 20.88 -0.43
C ALA A 111 15.92 20.06 0.60
N HIS A 112 15.24 19.30 1.44
CA HIS A 112 15.83 18.54 2.55
C HIS A 112 15.31 17.10 2.56
N PRO A 113 15.65 16.27 1.55
CA PRO A 113 15.10 14.91 1.41
C PRO A 113 15.54 13.95 2.53
N THR A 114 16.53 14.32 3.32
CA THR A 114 17.06 13.52 4.44
C THR A 114 16.74 14.09 5.83
N ASP A 115 15.91 15.13 5.91
CA ASP A 115 15.53 15.70 7.20
C ASP A 115 14.64 14.74 8.03
N ASP A 116 14.42 15.10 9.28
CA ASP A 116 13.63 14.28 10.21
C ASP A 116 12.17 14.11 9.74
N ALA A 117 11.60 15.11 9.06
CA ALA A 117 10.25 15.04 8.55
C ALA A 117 10.15 13.99 7.43
N MET A 118 11.06 14.02 6.46
CA MET A 118 11.11 13.02 5.38
C MET A 118 11.40 11.62 5.91
N ARG A 119 12.28 11.50 6.92
CA ARG A 119 12.56 10.23 7.56
C ARG A 119 11.31 9.67 8.27
N ARG A 120 10.52 10.51 8.93
CA ARG A 120 9.24 10.11 9.53
C ARG A 120 8.21 9.71 8.48
N ASN A 121 8.10 10.45 7.38
CA ASN A 121 7.23 10.10 6.26
C ASN A 121 7.58 8.70 5.72
N LYS A 122 8.87 8.45 5.48
CA LYS A 122 9.35 7.13 5.01
C LYS A 122 9.06 6.02 6.04
N ALA A 123 9.30 6.27 7.32
CA ALA A 123 9.00 5.31 8.38
C ALA A 123 7.51 5.00 8.46
N SER A 124 6.65 6.00 8.35
CA SER A 124 5.20 5.82 8.33
C SER A 124 4.76 5.05 7.07
N TYR A 125 5.29 5.38 5.91
CA TYR A 125 5.01 4.66 4.66
C TYR A 125 5.33 3.17 4.79
N TYR A 126 6.50 2.81 5.33
CA TYR A 126 6.84 1.40 5.60
C TYR A 126 5.94 0.76 6.65
N GLY A 127 5.52 1.52 7.67
CA GLY A 127 4.55 1.07 8.66
C GLY A 127 3.18 0.75 8.03
N MET A 128 2.72 1.58 7.09
CA MET A 128 1.49 1.33 6.35
C MET A 128 1.60 0.10 5.44
N ILE A 129 2.75 -0.12 4.79
CA ILE A 129 3.00 -1.34 4.00
C ILE A 129 2.94 -2.58 4.90
N GLU A 130 3.56 -2.55 6.08
CA GLU A 130 3.47 -3.67 7.02
C GLU A 130 2.02 -3.93 7.46
N LEU A 131 1.23 -2.88 7.62
CA LEU A 131 -0.18 -3.00 7.95
C LEU A 131 -0.97 -3.67 6.82
N ILE A 132 -0.70 -3.27 5.56
CA ILE A 132 -1.25 -3.92 4.38
C ILE A 132 -0.90 -5.41 4.38
N ASP A 133 0.37 -5.76 4.54
CA ASP A 133 0.85 -7.14 4.53
C ASP A 133 0.13 -8.02 5.56
N ARG A 134 0.01 -7.52 6.81
CA ARG A 134 -0.75 -8.21 7.87
C ARG A 134 -2.20 -8.48 7.48
N HIS A 135 -2.87 -7.49 6.90
CA HIS A 135 -4.29 -7.61 6.60
C HIS A 135 -4.57 -8.40 5.32
N TYR A 136 -3.69 -8.32 4.32
CA TYR A 136 -3.77 -9.17 3.14
C TYR A 136 -3.45 -10.63 3.48
N GLY A 137 -2.53 -10.88 4.43
CA GLY A 137 -2.31 -12.22 4.99
C GLY A 137 -3.61 -12.86 5.46
N ARG A 138 -4.46 -12.13 6.19
CA ARG A 138 -5.79 -12.62 6.62
C ARG A 138 -6.72 -13.00 5.46
N ILE A 139 -6.60 -12.34 4.32
CA ILE A 139 -7.39 -12.67 3.12
C ILE A 139 -6.90 -14.00 2.53
N ILE A 140 -5.57 -14.20 2.48
CA ILE A 140 -4.98 -15.46 2.04
C ILE A 140 -5.36 -16.60 2.98
N ASP A 141 -5.24 -16.39 4.29
CA ASP A 141 -5.63 -17.37 5.30
C ASP A 141 -7.11 -17.79 5.13
N ALA A 142 -8.00 -16.85 4.81
CA ALA A 142 -9.40 -17.17 4.55
C ALA A 142 -9.60 -18.04 3.29
N LEU A 143 -8.81 -17.85 2.24
CA LEU A 143 -8.84 -18.73 1.06
C LEU A 143 -8.37 -20.15 1.42
N ASP A 144 -7.33 -20.26 2.24
CA ASP A 144 -6.81 -21.55 2.73
C ASP A 144 -7.83 -22.25 3.63
N GLU A 145 -8.39 -21.54 4.62
CA GLU A 145 -9.42 -22.05 5.54
C GLU A 145 -10.66 -22.58 4.81
N MET A 146 -11.05 -21.93 3.72
CA MET A 146 -12.21 -22.34 2.91
C MET A 146 -11.86 -23.36 1.82
N GLY A 147 -10.61 -23.81 1.70
CA GLY A 147 -10.16 -24.75 0.69
C GLY A 147 -10.22 -24.20 -0.76
N LEU A 148 -10.19 -22.88 -0.91
CA LEU A 148 -10.32 -22.21 -2.21
C LEU A 148 -8.97 -21.90 -2.86
N ARG A 149 -7.86 -22.02 -2.12
CA ARG A 149 -6.54 -21.52 -2.52
C ARG A 149 -6.04 -22.12 -3.83
N GLU A 150 -6.29 -23.41 -4.05
CA GLU A 150 -5.85 -24.15 -5.24
C GLU A 150 -6.64 -23.75 -6.51
N ASN A 151 -7.80 -23.10 -6.35
CA ASN A 151 -8.67 -22.66 -7.44
C ASN A 151 -8.87 -21.14 -7.47
N ALA A 152 -8.02 -20.40 -6.77
CA ALA A 152 -8.07 -18.93 -6.70
C ALA A 152 -6.81 -18.32 -7.32
N ILE A 153 -7.00 -17.51 -8.37
CA ILE A 153 -5.95 -16.65 -8.88
C ILE A 153 -5.82 -15.46 -7.92
N VAL A 154 -4.68 -15.33 -7.29
CA VAL A 154 -4.37 -14.19 -6.41
C VAL A 154 -3.37 -13.29 -7.11
N ILE A 155 -3.75 -12.03 -7.28
CA ILE A 155 -2.91 -10.99 -7.88
C ILE A 155 -2.71 -9.89 -6.86
N PHE A 156 -1.45 -9.59 -6.55
CA PHE A 156 -1.05 -8.44 -5.74
C PHE A 156 -0.25 -7.48 -6.63
N ASN A 157 -0.70 -6.23 -6.70
CA ASN A 157 -0.03 -5.18 -7.45
C ASN A 157 -0.27 -3.81 -6.82
N SER A 158 0.46 -2.80 -7.27
CA SER A 158 0.22 -1.39 -6.98
C SER A 158 -0.01 -0.61 -8.27
N ASP A 159 -0.81 0.43 -8.22
CA ASP A 159 -1.07 1.32 -9.35
C ASP A 159 0.12 2.24 -9.67
N HIS A 160 0.86 2.69 -8.66
CA HIS A 160 2.08 3.47 -8.75
C HIS A 160 2.88 3.35 -7.44
N GLY A 161 4.11 3.82 -7.46
CA GLY A 161 4.96 3.95 -6.29
C GLY A 161 4.92 5.35 -5.68
N GLU A 162 6.00 5.73 -4.97
CA GLU A 162 6.13 6.99 -4.25
C GLU A 162 7.59 7.45 -4.23
N MET A 163 7.82 8.74 -4.39
CA MET A 163 9.20 9.29 -4.46
C MET A 163 9.93 9.27 -3.12
N LEU A 164 9.27 9.54 -2.02
CA LEU A 164 9.83 9.51 -0.65
C LEU A 164 11.19 10.21 -0.50
N GLY A 165 11.39 11.30 -1.23
CA GLY A 165 12.62 12.11 -1.22
C GLY A 165 13.58 11.83 -2.38
N ASP A 166 13.39 10.78 -3.14
CA ASP A 166 14.23 10.51 -4.31
C ASP A 166 14.14 11.67 -5.30
N HIS A 167 15.27 12.03 -5.89
CA HIS A 167 15.43 13.21 -6.78
C HIS A 167 14.98 14.54 -6.15
N GLY A 168 14.92 14.63 -4.81
CA GLY A 168 14.39 15.80 -4.11
C GLY A 168 12.89 15.99 -4.29
N LEU A 169 12.14 14.90 -4.51
CA LEU A 169 10.70 14.92 -4.77
C LEU A 169 9.94 14.10 -3.73
N THR A 170 8.70 14.54 -3.50
CA THR A 170 7.68 13.79 -2.76
C THR A 170 6.48 13.54 -3.66
N HIS A 171 5.66 12.56 -3.31
CA HIS A 171 4.51 12.11 -4.10
C HIS A 171 4.91 11.48 -5.45
N LYS A 172 3.97 11.38 -6.38
CA LYS A 172 4.05 10.59 -7.60
C LYS A 172 4.14 11.40 -8.88
N GLY A 173 3.23 12.32 -9.11
CA GLY A 173 3.14 13.16 -10.30
C GLY A 173 3.16 12.44 -11.65
N CYS A 174 3.56 13.16 -12.72
CA CYS A 174 3.58 12.65 -14.09
C CYS A 174 5.00 12.32 -14.58
N ARG A 175 5.87 11.80 -13.73
CA ARG A 175 7.26 11.45 -14.10
C ARG A 175 7.48 9.95 -13.97
N PHE A 176 8.31 9.40 -14.84
CA PHE A 176 8.58 7.97 -14.93
C PHE A 176 9.89 7.61 -14.21
N TYR A 177 10.01 8.01 -12.95
CA TYR A 177 11.10 7.57 -12.10
C TYR A 177 10.86 6.14 -11.60
N GLU A 178 11.92 5.39 -11.36
CA GLU A 178 11.88 4.02 -10.84
C GLU A 178 11.02 3.91 -9.56
N GLY A 179 11.16 4.85 -8.63
CA GLY A 179 10.37 4.86 -7.39
C GLY A 179 8.86 4.95 -7.61
N ILE A 180 8.41 5.38 -8.79
CA ILE A 180 7.00 5.50 -9.15
C ILE A 180 6.52 4.36 -10.04
N THR A 181 7.34 3.95 -11.02
CA THR A 181 6.91 3.02 -12.08
C THR A 181 7.26 1.56 -11.80
N HIS A 182 8.30 1.32 -11.00
CA HIS A 182 8.72 -0.04 -10.64
C HIS A 182 7.92 -0.55 -9.43
N VAL A 183 6.68 -0.92 -9.70
CA VAL A 183 5.74 -1.41 -8.69
C VAL A 183 5.77 -2.92 -8.54
N PRO A 184 5.38 -3.47 -7.38
CA PRO A 184 5.30 -4.92 -7.19
C PRO A 184 4.19 -5.52 -8.06
N LEU A 185 4.46 -6.72 -8.58
CA LEU A 185 3.46 -7.59 -9.18
C LEU A 185 3.73 -9.04 -8.77
N ILE A 186 2.76 -9.65 -8.09
CA ILE A 186 2.80 -11.05 -7.70
C ILE A 186 1.53 -11.72 -8.22
N ILE A 187 1.69 -12.81 -8.98
CA ILE A 187 0.57 -13.63 -9.44
C ILE A 187 0.76 -15.04 -8.89
N SER A 188 -0.26 -15.57 -8.25
CA SER A 188 -0.20 -16.88 -7.63
C SER A 188 -1.46 -17.69 -7.94
N LEU A 189 -1.26 -18.88 -8.52
CA LEU A 189 -2.25 -19.94 -8.66
C LEU A 189 -1.50 -21.25 -8.48
N PRO A 190 -1.62 -21.94 -7.32
CA PRO A 190 -0.95 -23.20 -7.06
C PRO A 190 -1.25 -24.23 -8.13
N GLY A 191 -0.26 -25.06 -8.47
CA GLY A 191 -0.42 -26.06 -9.53
C GLY A 191 -0.34 -25.54 -10.96
N THR A 192 -0.54 -24.26 -11.22
CA THR A 192 -0.48 -23.63 -12.55
C THR A 192 0.82 -22.86 -12.75
N PHE A 193 1.17 -21.98 -11.82
CA PHE A 193 2.41 -21.22 -11.91
C PHE A 193 3.58 -21.90 -11.19
N ARG A 194 4.79 -21.66 -11.70
CA ARG A 194 6.01 -22.09 -11.03
C ARG A 194 6.16 -21.38 -9.70
N GLN A 195 6.40 -22.15 -8.63
CA GLN A 195 6.68 -21.61 -7.32
C GLN A 195 8.05 -20.92 -7.28
N ASN A 196 8.15 -19.83 -6.52
CA ASN A 196 9.37 -19.05 -6.30
C ASN A 196 10.06 -18.61 -7.62
N ALA A 197 9.29 -18.40 -8.67
CA ALA A 197 9.81 -17.92 -9.95
C ALA A 197 9.80 -16.39 -9.98
N VAL A 198 10.86 -15.83 -10.56
CA VAL A 198 10.95 -14.41 -10.89
C VAL A 198 10.95 -14.27 -12.40
N TYR A 199 10.06 -13.45 -12.92
CA TYR A 199 10.04 -13.10 -14.33
C TYR A 199 10.86 -11.83 -14.54
N GLY A 200 11.89 -11.91 -15.40
CA GLY A 200 12.80 -10.79 -15.66
C GLY A 200 12.45 -9.94 -16.90
N GLY A 201 11.29 -10.18 -17.53
CA GLY A 201 10.82 -9.37 -18.65
C GLY A 201 10.06 -8.13 -18.19
N LEU A 202 9.84 -7.19 -19.12
CA LEU A 202 9.00 -6.04 -18.88
C LEU A 202 7.53 -6.48 -18.78
N MET A 203 6.84 -5.92 -17.79
CA MET A 203 5.42 -6.08 -17.56
C MET A 203 4.81 -4.72 -17.32
N GLU A 204 3.61 -4.51 -17.85
CA GLU A 204 2.84 -3.30 -17.63
C GLU A 204 1.48 -3.64 -17.00
N GLN A 205 0.86 -2.68 -16.33
CA GLN A 205 -0.49 -2.89 -15.76
C GLN A 205 -1.54 -3.21 -16.83
N THR A 206 -1.33 -2.75 -18.05
CA THR A 206 -2.18 -3.06 -19.22
C THR A 206 -2.17 -4.54 -19.58
N ASP A 207 -1.16 -5.30 -19.15
CA ASP A 207 -1.07 -6.75 -19.37
C ASP A 207 -1.97 -7.54 -18.42
N LEU A 208 -2.41 -6.95 -17.31
CA LEU A 208 -3.21 -7.67 -16.29
C LEU A 208 -4.57 -8.12 -16.83
N ALA A 209 -5.30 -7.23 -17.50
CA ALA A 209 -6.64 -7.57 -17.98
C ALA A 209 -6.64 -8.73 -19.00
N PRO A 210 -5.80 -8.72 -20.06
CA PRO A 210 -5.70 -9.86 -20.97
C PRO A 210 -5.17 -11.13 -20.29
N THR A 211 -4.24 -11.01 -19.32
CA THR A 211 -3.74 -12.15 -18.55
C THR A 211 -4.85 -12.80 -17.73
N ILE A 212 -5.67 -12.01 -17.04
CA ILE A 212 -6.82 -12.53 -16.28
C ILE A 212 -7.82 -13.21 -17.22
N ALA A 213 -8.11 -12.60 -18.37
CA ALA A 213 -9.01 -13.17 -19.34
C ALA A 213 -8.51 -14.52 -19.89
N ASP A 214 -7.21 -14.63 -20.19
CA ASP A 214 -6.61 -15.88 -20.67
C ASP A 214 -6.60 -16.97 -19.58
N LEU A 215 -6.38 -16.62 -18.33
CA LEU A 215 -6.41 -17.56 -17.20
C LEU A 215 -7.82 -18.05 -16.86
N CYS A 216 -8.85 -17.30 -17.19
CA CYS A 216 -10.24 -17.65 -16.91
C CYS A 216 -10.94 -18.36 -18.09
N GLY A 217 -10.35 -18.41 -19.29
CA GLY A 217 -10.93 -18.99 -20.51
C GLY A 217 -11.78 -17.98 -21.23
#